data_29f11f4418569ead23dac345d6ab5282
#
_entry.id   29f11f4418569ead23dac345d6ab5282
#
_cell.length_a   1.000
_cell.length_b   1.000
_cell.length_c   1.000
_cell.angle_alpha   90.00
_cell.angle_beta   90.00
_cell.angle_gamma   90.00
#
_symmetry.space_group_name_H-M   'P 1'
#
loop_
_entity.id
_entity.type
_entity.pdbx_description
1 polymer ?
#
loop_
_entity_poly.entity_id
_entity_poly.type
_entity_poly.pdbx_seq_one_letter_code
_entity_poly.pdbx_strand_id
1 'polypeptide(L)'
;MSYFPFMIEMNNERCLIAGGGTVAYRKVCSMLEFGAVVTVVSPEFCPELLELVNRINTSDKYCAATSDGRTDMSAGGGKTDAVTGDCKTDSATSDDKIDAATNDCKTCVEIQSREQDDCGSVEDFADYSGHLTLIKRRVQPQDIDDAFVVIMATDDEKVNHDMAELCRQKHILVNVVDVKADCGFYFPAIIKDKEVVISVSTGGQSPVLAGTIKRNIESHLDRSYGDIAERMGELREQIKAQIDGEEERKKAFQQMVRSLLDEC
;
A
#
# COMPACT_ATOMS: atom_id res chain seq x y z
N MET A 1 8.19 -25.65 14.08
CA MET A 1 8.85 -24.61 13.30
C MET A 1 8.98 -23.38 14.17
N SER A 2 10.15 -22.73 14.18
CA SER A 2 10.39 -21.49 14.94
C SER A 2 10.41 -20.33 13.96
N TYR A 3 9.58 -19.31 14.20
CA TYR A 3 9.55 -18.07 13.40
C TYR A 3 10.27 -16.98 14.15
N PHE A 4 11.14 -16.24 13.45
CA PHE A 4 11.83 -15.08 14.00
C PHE A 4 11.14 -13.81 13.51
N PRO A 5 10.69 -12.92 14.40
CA PRO A 5 10.09 -11.64 14.00
C PRO A 5 11.18 -10.67 13.61
N PHE A 6 11.03 -10.05 12.44
CA PHE A 6 11.82 -8.89 12.02
C PHE A 6 10.93 -7.93 11.25
N MET A 7 11.29 -6.65 11.28
CA MET A 7 10.59 -5.61 10.54
C MET A 7 11.29 -5.41 9.21
N ILE A 8 10.51 -5.28 8.14
CA ILE A 8 10.98 -5.00 6.79
C ILE A 8 10.41 -3.66 6.38
N GLU A 9 11.24 -2.79 5.83
CA GLU A 9 10.77 -1.57 5.19
C GLU A 9 10.07 -1.92 3.88
N MET A 10 8.83 -1.46 3.77
CA MET A 10 7.98 -1.71 2.59
C MET A 10 7.79 -0.47 1.72
N ASN A 11 8.27 0.68 2.17
CA ASN A 11 8.11 1.94 1.44
C ASN A 11 8.78 1.86 0.06
N ASN A 12 7.97 2.08 -0.99
CA ASN A 12 8.34 1.95 -2.40
C ASN A 12 8.76 0.52 -2.85
N GLU A 13 8.62 -0.51 -2.01
CA GLU A 13 8.88 -1.88 -2.41
C GLU A 13 7.73 -2.44 -3.26
N ARG A 14 8.06 -3.22 -4.28
CA ARG A 14 7.08 -3.79 -5.22
C ARG A 14 6.40 -5.00 -4.62
N CYS A 15 5.09 -4.94 -4.49
CA CYS A 15 4.25 -6.02 -4.01
C CYS A 15 3.30 -6.49 -5.13
N LEU A 16 3.42 -7.75 -5.56
CA LEU A 16 2.48 -8.38 -6.47
C LEU A 16 1.41 -9.13 -5.66
N ILE A 17 0.15 -8.91 -6.00
CA ILE A 17 -0.98 -9.67 -5.45
C ILE A 17 -1.73 -10.34 -6.61
N ALA A 18 -1.73 -11.67 -6.64
CA ALA A 18 -2.48 -12.44 -7.60
C ALA A 18 -3.83 -12.85 -7.01
N GLY A 19 -4.92 -12.41 -7.63
CA GLY A 19 -6.30 -12.57 -7.17
C GLY A 19 -6.97 -11.22 -6.91
N GLY A 20 -8.28 -11.14 -7.11
CA GLY A 20 -9.07 -9.90 -7.06
C GLY A 20 -10.24 -9.93 -6.08
N GLY A 21 -10.30 -10.93 -5.19
CA GLY A 21 -11.38 -11.07 -4.20
C GLY A 21 -11.15 -10.25 -2.92
N THR A 22 -12.07 -10.39 -1.96
CA THR A 22 -12.04 -9.67 -0.67
C THR A 22 -10.80 -9.98 0.18
N VAL A 23 -10.22 -11.19 0.04
CA VAL A 23 -8.96 -11.53 0.71
C VAL A 23 -7.80 -10.73 0.13
N ALA A 24 -7.72 -10.65 -1.21
CA ALA A 24 -6.73 -9.82 -1.90
C ALA A 24 -6.88 -8.35 -1.51
N TYR A 25 -8.11 -7.81 -1.49
CA TYR A 25 -8.41 -6.44 -1.04
C TYR A 25 -7.80 -6.13 0.34
N ARG A 26 -8.03 -7.00 1.34
CA ARG A 26 -7.45 -6.81 2.68
C ARG A 26 -5.92 -6.79 2.67
N LYS A 27 -5.29 -7.60 1.80
CA LYS A 27 -3.83 -7.59 1.64
C LYS A 27 -3.33 -6.33 0.94
N VAL A 28 -4.06 -5.85 -0.06
CA VAL A 28 -3.79 -4.56 -0.72
C VAL A 28 -3.78 -3.43 0.31
N CYS A 29 -4.84 -3.30 1.11
CA CYS A 29 -4.92 -2.27 2.15
C CYS A 29 -3.73 -2.35 3.11
N SER A 30 -3.39 -3.56 3.60
CA SER A 30 -2.25 -3.75 4.50
C SER A 30 -0.92 -3.33 3.86
N MET A 31 -0.69 -3.62 2.56
CA MET A 31 0.56 -3.26 1.90
C MET A 31 0.66 -1.75 1.62
N LEU A 32 -0.45 -1.14 1.19
CA LEU A 32 -0.51 0.32 0.95
C LEU A 32 -0.30 1.12 2.24
N GLU A 33 -0.80 0.65 3.37
CA GLU A 33 -0.60 1.28 4.68
C GLU A 33 0.88 1.40 5.08
N PHE A 34 1.73 0.50 4.55
CA PHE A 34 3.18 0.53 4.74
C PHE A 34 3.94 1.09 3.53
N GLY A 35 3.27 1.80 2.62
CA GLY A 35 3.89 2.52 1.51
C GLY A 35 4.38 1.66 0.34
N ALA A 36 3.92 0.40 0.24
CA ALA A 36 4.30 -0.46 -0.87
C ALA A 36 3.71 -0.01 -2.21
N VAL A 37 4.41 -0.29 -3.30
CA VAL A 37 3.90 -0.18 -4.67
C VAL A 37 3.21 -1.48 -5.03
N VAL A 38 1.87 -1.46 -5.01
CA VAL A 38 1.05 -2.68 -5.15
C VAL A 38 0.56 -2.84 -6.58
N THR A 39 0.79 -4.01 -7.16
CA THR A 39 0.20 -4.45 -8.43
C THR A 39 -0.71 -5.65 -8.16
N VAL A 40 -1.99 -5.52 -8.52
CA VAL A 40 -2.95 -6.63 -8.42
C VAL A 40 -3.24 -7.18 -9.80
N VAL A 41 -3.05 -8.49 -9.97
CA VAL A 41 -3.32 -9.18 -11.24
C VAL A 41 -4.45 -10.18 -11.03
N SER A 42 -5.59 -9.97 -11.71
CA SER A 42 -6.76 -10.85 -11.63
C SER A 42 -7.65 -10.70 -12.86
N PRO A 43 -8.34 -11.76 -13.32
CA PRO A 43 -9.38 -11.65 -14.35
C PRO A 43 -10.57 -10.78 -13.91
N GLU A 44 -10.88 -10.77 -12.61
CA GLU A 44 -12.00 -10.05 -12.02
C GLU A 44 -11.57 -9.40 -10.70
N PHE A 45 -12.19 -8.27 -10.35
CA PHE A 45 -11.92 -7.53 -9.13
C PHE A 45 -13.20 -7.32 -8.34
N CYS A 46 -13.13 -7.44 -7.02
CA CYS A 46 -14.24 -7.11 -6.14
C CYS A 46 -14.52 -5.60 -6.14
N PRO A 47 -15.76 -5.19 -5.81
CA PRO A 47 -16.15 -3.78 -5.82
C PRO A 47 -15.25 -2.89 -4.96
N GLU A 48 -14.81 -3.40 -3.82
CA GLU A 48 -13.96 -2.67 -2.87
C GLU A 48 -12.58 -2.32 -3.46
N LEU A 49 -11.98 -3.21 -4.28
CA LEU A 49 -10.73 -2.93 -4.99
C LEU A 49 -10.91 -1.84 -6.04
N LEU A 50 -12.02 -1.89 -6.79
CA LEU A 50 -12.31 -0.89 -7.80
C LEU A 50 -12.57 0.48 -7.19
N GLU A 51 -13.26 0.53 -6.06
CA GLU A 51 -13.49 1.76 -5.32
C GLU A 51 -12.20 2.34 -4.75
N LEU A 52 -11.33 1.49 -4.19
CA LEU A 52 -10.04 1.89 -3.63
C LEU A 52 -9.15 2.58 -4.68
N VAL A 53 -9.03 2.00 -5.88
CA VAL A 53 -8.28 2.61 -6.99
C VAL A 53 -8.82 3.98 -7.37
N ASN A 54 -10.15 4.12 -7.43
CA ASN A 54 -10.77 5.40 -7.76
C ASN A 54 -10.48 6.46 -6.70
N ARG A 55 -10.47 6.10 -5.42
CA ARG A 55 -10.13 7.02 -4.32
C ARG A 55 -8.67 7.48 -4.40
N ILE A 56 -7.72 6.57 -4.57
CA ILE A 56 -6.29 6.90 -4.67
C ILE A 56 -6.04 7.83 -5.87
N ASN A 57 -6.58 7.51 -7.05
CA ASN A 57 -6.41 8.32 -8.25
C ASN A 57 -7.06 9.71 -8.16
N THR A 58 -8.11 9.89 -7.34
CA THR A 58 -8.71 11.20 -7.08
C THR A 58 -7.89 12.03 -6.09
N SER A 59 -7.26 11.41 -5.11
CA SER A 59 -6.40 12.08 -4.13
C SER A 59 -5.14 12.66 -4.79
N ASP A 60 -4.50 11.92 -5.70
CA ASP A 60 -3.33 12.40 -6.45
C ASP A 60 -3.64 13.64 -7.30
N LYS A 61 -4.84 13.73 -7.88
CA LYS A 61 -5.29 14.92 -8.61
C LYS A 61 -5.50 16.14 -7.72
N TYR A 62 -5.89 15.94 -6.46
CA TYR A 62 -6.12 17.03 -5.51
C TYR A 62 -4.79 17.59 -4.97
N CYS A 63 -3.81 16.73 -4.70
CA CYS A 63 -2.47 17.17 -4.27
C CYS A 63 -1.72 17.91 -5.38
N ALA A 64 -1.88 17.53 -6.63
CA ALA A 64 -1.29 18.23 -7.77
C ALA A 64 -1.89 19.64 -8.01
N ALA A 65 -3.18 19.85 -7.67
CA ALA A 65 -3.86 21.12 -7.82
C ALA A 65 -3.54 22.14 -6.71
N THR A 66 -3.06 21.70 -5.55
CA THR A 66 -2.72 22.59 -4.41
C THR A 66 -1.26 23.05 -4.39
N SER A 67 -0.37 22.44 -5.18
CA SER A 67 1.04 22.84 -5.27
C SER A 67 1.32 24.00 -6.23
N ASP A 68 0.35 24.44 -7.06
CA ASP A 68 0.51 25.55 -8.02
C ASP A 68 -0.04 26.91 -7.53
N GLY A 69 -0.25 27.08 -6.24
CA GLY A 69 -0.72 28.31 -5.62
C GLY A 69 0.32 29.41 -5.45
N ARG A 70 0.99 29.88 -6.53
CA ARG A 70 1.61 31.21 -6.57
C ARG A 70 0.86 32.10 -7.54
N THR A 71 -0.04 32.87 -6.99
CA THR A 71 -0.67 34.01 -7.66
C THR A 71 0.32 35.18 -7.72
N ASP A 72 0.86 35.44 -8.88
CA ASP A 72 1.34 36.79 -9.22
C ASP A 72 0.18 37.58 -9.82
N MET A 73 -0.25 38.58 -9.09
CA MET A 73 -1.15 39.60 -9.58
C MET A 73 -0.38 40.58 -10.46
N SER A 74 -0.64 40.63 -11.74
CA SER A 74 -0.49 41.84 -12.52
C SER A 74 -1.57 41.95 -13.60
N ALA A 75 -2.25 43.09 -13.58
CA ALA A 75 -3.37 43.44 -14.40
C ALA A 75 -2.99 43.66 -15.89
N GLY A 76 -3.92 43.33 -16.82
CA GLY A 76 -3.81 43.72 -18.19
C GLY A 76 -4.93 43.12 -19.05
N GLY A 77 -5.91 43.93 -19.44
CA GLY A 77 -7.09 43.55 -20.21
C GLY A 77 -6.84 43.27 -21.70
N GLY A 78 -7.79 42.60 -22.34
CA GLY A 78 -7.85 42.47 -23.80
C GLY A 78 -8.77 41.35 -24.30
N LYS A 79 -9.94 41.73 -24.70
CA LYS A 79 -10.98 41.25 -25.65
C LYS A 79 -10.77 39.92 -26.42
N THR A 80 -11.79 39.09 -26.34
CA THR A 80 -12.58 38.35 -27.36
C THR A 80 -11.89 37.90 -28.65
N ASP A 81 -12.04 36.63 -29.03
CA ASP A 81 -12.80 36.18 -30.21
C ASP A 81 -12.99 34.64 -30.21
N ALA A 82 -14.20 34.26 -30.58
CA ALA A 82 -14.63 32.88 -30.78
C ALA A 82 -14.25 32.38 -32.16
N VAL A 83 -13.73 31.17 -32.30
CA VAL A 83 -13.72 30.43 -33.56
C VAL A 83 -14.14 28.99 -33.35
N THR A 84 -15.30 28.68 -33.93
CA THR A 84 -15.83 27.35 -34.20
C THR A 84 -15.07 26.73 -35.37
N GLY A 85 -14.70 25.46 -35.26
CA GLY A 85 -14.07 24.71 -36.35
C GLY A 85 -14.47 23.25 -36.33
N ASP A 86 -15.33 22.89 -37.30
CA ASP A 86 -15.82 21.54 -37.60
C ASP A 86 -14.68 20.58 -37.96
N CYS A 87 -14.76 19.34 -37.48
CA CYS A 87 -13.92 18.25 -37.93
C CYS A 87 -14.72 17.30 -38.83
N LYS A 88 -14.32 17.22 -40.08
CA LYS A 88 -14.82 16.26 -41.08
C LYS A 88 -14.03 14.94 -40.98
N THR A 89 -14.77 13.87 -41.08
CA THR A 89 -14.34 12.50 -41.37
C THR A 89 -13.78 12.38 -42.78
N ASP A 90 -12.65 11.64 -42.96
CA ASP A 90 -12.35 10.93 -44.19
C ASP A 90 -11.60 9.61 -43.92
N SER A 91 -12.12 8.57 -44.57
CA SER A 91 -11.67 7.19 -44.65
C SER A 91 -10.60 7.02 -45.74
N ALA A 92 -9.60 6.16 -45.53
CA ALA A 92 -9.13 5.16 -46.52
C ALA A 92 -7.79 4.48 -46.14
N THR A 93 -7.83 3.18 -46.03
CA THR A 93 -7.08 2.07 -46.66
C THR A 93 -5.54 2.02 -46.64
N SER A 94 -5.11 0.85 -46.18
CA SER A 94 -4.10 -0.11 -46.69
C SER A 94 -2.61 0.01 -46.33
N ASP A 95 -2.18 -1.12 -45.79
CA ASP A 95 -0.93 -1.90 -46.00
C ASP A 95 0.37 -1.56 -45.27
N ASP A 96 0.76 -2.61 -44.52
CA ASP A 96 2.10 -3.15 -44.30
C ASP A 96 3.21 -2.26 -43.68
N LYS A 97 3.58 -2.60 -42.45
CA LYS A 97 4.82 -3.24 -42.06
C LYS A 97 4.97 -3.43 -40.54
N ILE A 98 5.37 -4.63 -40.19
CA ILE A 98 5.78 -5.06 -38.85
C ILE A 98 7.06 -4.30 -38.46
N ASP A 99 7.04 -3.64 -37.33
CA ASP A 99 8.25 -3.36 -36.56
C ASP A 99 7.96 -3.39 -35.05
N ALA A 100 8.95 -3.88 -34.33
CA ALA A 100 8.92 -4.40 -32.99
C ALA A 100 8.45 -3.43 -31.89
N ALA A 101 7.58 -3.96 -31.04
CA ALA A 101 7.51 -3.92 -29.58
C ALA A 101 7.97 -2.65 -28.86
N THR A 102 7.03 -1.86 -28.44
CA THR A 102 7.01 -1.20 -27.14
C THR A 102 5.66 -1.48 -26.49
N ASN A 103 5.69 -2.31 -25.43
CA ASN A 103 4.52 -2.65 -24.63
C ASN A 103 4.10 -1.44 -23.76
N ASP A 104 3.38 -0.48 -24.32
CA ASP A 104 2.61 0.50 -23.59
C ASP A 104 1.14 0.04 -23.53
N CYS A 105 0.84 -0.91 -22.64
CA CYS A 105 -0.54 -1.25 -22.33
C CYS A 105 -1.01 -0.49 -21.09
N LYS A 106 -1.25 0.81 -21.23
CA LYS A 106 -2.06 1.60 -20.29
C LYS A 106 -3.53 1.39 -20.64
N THR A 107 -4.12 0.30 -20.15
CA THR A 107 -5.57 0.15 -20.21
C THR A 107 -6.19 0.87 -19.01
N CYS A 108 -6.47 2.16 -19.17
CA CYS A 108 -7.38 2.87 -18.27
C CYS A 108 -8.77 2.25 -18.46
N VAL A 109 -9.30 1.61 -17.43
CA VAL A 109 -10.68 1.10 -17.42
C VAL A 109 -11.59 2.26 -17.04
N GLU A 110 -12.34 2.83 -18.00
CA GLU A 110 -13.49 3.69 -17.72
C GLU A 110 -14.60 2.86 -17.08
N ILE A 111 -14.98 3.23 -15.86
CA ILE A 111 -16.08 2.60 -15.14
C ILE A 111 -17.27 3.53 -15.15
N GLN A 112 -18.37 3.07 -15.76
CA GLN A 112 -19.68 3.71 -15.62
C GLN A 112 -20.25 3.42 -14.22
N SER A 113 -20.62 4.51 -13.52
CA SER A 113 -21.23 4.51 -12.19
C SER A 113 -22.55 3.73 -12.12
N ARG A 114 -22.69 2.86 -11.12
CA ARG A 114 -23.95 2.36 -10.60
C ARG A 114 -24.08 2.63 -9.12
N GLU A 115 -25.31 2.96 -8.74
CA GLU A 115 -25.77 3.51 -7.47
C GLU A 115 -25.48 2.65 -6.23
N GLN A 116 -25.42 3.34 -5.12
CA GLN A 116 -25.13 2.93 -3.74
C GLN A 116 -26.04 1.82 -3.22
N ASP A 117 -25.45 0.87 -2.51
CA ASP A 117 -26.06 0.19 -1.38
C ASP A 117 -25.06 0.04 -0.24
N ASP A 118 -25.56 0.33 0.92
CA ASP A 118 -25.04 0.54 2.25
C ASP A 118 -24.16 -0.63 2.75
N CYS A 119 -22.86 -0.40 3.03
CA CYS A 119 -22.05 -1.27 3.87
C CYS A 119 -21.06 -0.43 4.70
N GLY A 120 -21.26 -0.54 6.01
CA GLY A 120 -20.51 -0.07 7.14
C GLY A 120 -19.33 0.88 6.96
N SER A 121 -19.38 1.98 7.67
CA SER A 121 -18.36 3.01 7.89
C SER A 121 -16.91 2.52 7.76
N VAL A 122 -16.27 2.89 6.67
CA VAL A 122 -14.82 2.88 6.52
C VAL A 122 -14.38 4.34 6.68
N GLU A 123 -14.38 4.80 7.92
CA GLU A 123 -13.73 6.03 8.35
C GLU A 123 -12.25 5.71 8.54
N ASP A 124 -11.38 6.61 8.04
CA ASP A 124 -9.93 6.65 8.15
C ASP A 124 -9.10 5.89 7.09
N PHE A 125 -9.23 6.30 5.81
CA PHE A 125 -8.21 6.00 4.78
C PHE A 125 -7.55 7.27 4.24
N ALA A 126 -7.11 8.16 5.12
CA ALA A 126 -6.64 9.49 4.72
C ALA A 126 -5.18 9.54 4.19
N ASP A 127 -4.36 8.48 4.37
CA ASP A 127 -2.92 8.58 4.00
C ASP A 127 -2.35 7.26 3.46
N TYR A 128 -2.75 6.85 2.25
CA TYR A 128 -1.98 5.85 1.53
C TYR A 128 -0.89 6.54 0.70
N SER A 129 0.36 6.41 1.13
CA SER A 129 1.52 6.86 0.37
C SER A 129 1.91 5.91 -0.78
N GLY A 130 1.27 4.75 -0.87
CA GLY A 130 1.56 3.70 -1.85
C GLY A 130 0.82 3.87 -3.17
N HIS A 131 1.39 3.31 -4.23
CA HIS A 131 0.75 3.25 -5.54
C HIS A 131 0.00 1.94 -5.74
N LEU A 132 -1.19 1.98 -6.36
CA LEU A 132 -2.00 0.82 -6.67
C LEU A 132 -2.28 0.72 -8.18
N THR A 133 -1.92 -0.43 -8.76
CA THR A 133 -2.20 -0.76 -10.18
C THR A 133 -3.02 -2.04 -10.25
N LEU A 134 -4.12 -2.03 -11.03
CA LEU A 134 -4.92 -3.22 -11.34
C LEU A 134 -4.69 -3.67 -12.76
N ILE A 135 -4.36 -4.95 -12.97
CA ILE A 135 -4.15 -5.56 -14.28
C ILE A 135 -5.17 -6.66 -14.49
N LYS A 136 -6.09 -6.47 -15.45
CA LYS A 136 -7.20 -7.39 -15.72
C LYS A 136 -6.77 -8.52 -16.65
N ARG A 137 -6.14 -9.56 -16.09
CA ARG A 137 -5.78 -10.83 -16.75
C ARG A 137 -5.41 -11.88 -15.71
N ARG A 138 -5.16 -13.10 -16.14
CA ARG A 138 -4.54 -14.11 -15.27
C ARG A 138 -3.08 -13.77 -14.99
N VAL A 139 -2.59 -14.13 -13.79
CA VAL A 139 -1.19 -13.99 -13.39
C VAL A 139 -0.30 -14.87 -14.29
N GLN A 140 0.89 -14.38 -14.58
CA GLN A 140 1.90 -15.03 -15.42
C GLN A 140 3.24 -15.10 -14.68
N PRO A 141 4.11 -16.05 -15.01
CA PRO A 141 5.43 -16.20 -14.36
C PRO A 141 6.30 -14.94 -14.37
N GLN A 142 6.23 -14.12 -15.41
CA GLN A 142 7.00 -12.88 -15.52
C GLN A 142 6.51 -11.75 -14.58
N ASP A 143 5.30 -11.87 -14.03
CA ASP A 143 4.78 -10.84 -13.14
C ASP A 143 5.55 -10.72 -11.82
N ILE A 144 6.28 -11.78 -11.44
CA ILE A 144 7.07 -11.79 -10.21
C ILE A 144 8.50 -11.27 -10.39
N ASP A 145 8.96 -11.00 -11.62
CA ASP A 145 10.38 -10.75 -11.90
C ASP A 145 10.97 -9.57 -11.10
N ASP A 146 10.18 -8.53 -10.89
CA ASP A 146 10.59 -7.33 -10.14
C ASP A 146 9.91 -7.22 -8.76
N ALA A 147 9.24 -8.26 -8.29
CA ALA A 147 8.52 -8.22 -7.03
C ALA A 147 9.45 -8.52 -5.84
N PHE A 148 9.38 -7.70 -4.80
CA PHE A 148 9.99 -7.97 -3.51
C PHE A 148 9.13 -8.94 -2.68
N VAL A 149 7.80 -8.74 -2.73
CA VAL A 149 6.81 -9.60 -2.05
C VAL A 149 5.75 -10.04 -3.03
N VAL A 150 5.37 -11.31 -2.99
CA VAL A 150 4.29 -11.90 -3.78
C VAL A 150 3.23 -12.49 -2.85
N ILE A 151 1.97 -12.18 -3.11
CA ILE A 151 0.82 -12.72 -2.37
C ILE A 151 -0.08 -13.44 -3.36
N MET A 152 -0.22 -14.75 -3.18
CA MET A 152 -1.09 -15.60 -3.99
C MET A 152 -2.43 -15.79 -3.29
N ALA A 153 -3.49 -15.25 -3.89
CA ALA A 153 -4.86 -15.28 -3.39
C ALA A 153 -5.87 -15.60 -4.52
N THR A 154 -5.46 -16.46 -5.46
CA THR A 154 -6.34 -16.93 -6.54
C THR A 154 -7.12 -18.18 -6.11
N ASP A 155 -8.22 -18.47 -6.79
CA ASP A 155 -9.03 -19.68 -6.58
C ASP A 155 -8.38 -20.95 -7.18
N ASP A 156 -7.28 -20.82 -7.93
CA ASP A 156 -6.56 -21.92 -8.53
C ASP A 156 -5.35 -22.32 -7.67
N GLU A 157 -5.52 -23.38 -6.88
CA GLU A 157 -4.49 -23.90 -5.97
C GLU A 157 -3.21 -24.28 -6.71
N LYS A 158 -3.33 -24.82 -7.95
CA LYS A 158 -2.18 -25.20 -8.74
C LYS A 158 -1.37 -23.97 -9.18
N VAL A 159 -2.04 -22.95 -9.66
CA VAL A 159 -1.38 -21.67 -10.01
C VAL A 159 -0.69 -21.07 -8.79
N ASN A 160 -1.36 -21.08 -7.63
CA ASN A 160 -0.78 -20.57 -6.38
C ASN A 160 0.49 -21.35 -5.99
N HIS A 161 0.45 -22.68 -6.07
CA HIS A 161 1.59 -23.54 -5.75
C HIS A 161 2.76 -23.35 -6.73
N ASP A 162 2.49 -23.40 -8.06
CA ASP A 162 3.52 -23.27 -9.09
C ASP A 162 4.23 -21.91 -8.99
N MET A 163 3.47 -20.84 -8.75
CA MET A 163 4.01 -19.49 -8.56
C MET A 163 4.82 -19.38 -7.26
N ALA A 164 4.36 -20.00 -6.16
CA ALA A 164 5.11 -20.02 -4.91
C ALA A 164 6.45 -20.74 -5.04
N GLU A 165 6.49 -21.85 -5.79
CA GLU A 165 7.71 -22.56 -6.07
C GLU A 165 8.70 -21.71 -6.90
N LEU A 166 8.18 -20.99 -7.91
CA LEU A 166 8.98 -20.05 -8.69
C LEU A 166 9.52 -18.89 -7.84
N CYS A 167 8.73 -18.35 -6.93
CA CYS A 167 9.17 -17.34 -5.97
C CYS A 167 10.30 -17.86 -5.08
N ARG A 168 10.20 -19.09 -4.57
CA ARG A 168 11.26 -19.70 -3.76
C ARG A 168 12.57 -19.85 -4.54
N GLN A 169 12.50 -20.29 -5.80
CA GLN A 169 13.67 -20.41 -6.67
C GLN A 169 14.36 -19.06 -6.92
N LYS A 170 13.57 -17.97 -6.98
CA LYS A 170 14.07 -16.60 -7.18
C LYS A 170 14.36 -15.86 -5.87
N HIS A 171 14.21 -16.51 -4.71
CA HIS A 171 14.36 -15.90 -3.37
C HIS A 171 13.44 -14.72 -3.11
N ILE A 172 12.26 -14.71 -3.71
CA ILE A 172 11.21 -13.71 -3.51
C ILE A 172 10.36 -14.13 -2.30
N LEU A 173 10.01 -13.18 -1.43
CA LEU A 173 9.12 -13.43 -0.30
C LEU A 173 7.72 -13.77 -0.82
N VAL A 174 7.19 -14.93 -0.46
CA VAL A 174 5.87 -15.38 -0.92
C VAL A 174 4.95 -15.76 0.22
N ASN A 175 3.70 -15.32 0.12
CA ASN A 175 2.60 -15.75 0.98
C ASN A 175 1.48 -16.32 0.12
N VAL A 176 1.06 -17.55 0.40
CA VAL A 176 -0.08 -18.20 -0.24
C VAL A 176 -1.22 -18.26 0.77
N VAL A 177 -2.36 -17.68 0.40
CA VAL A 177 -3.54 -17.65 1.27
C VAL A 177 -4.01 -19.07 1.53
N ASP A 178 -4.28 -19.40 2.80
CA ASP A 178 -4.78 -20.67 3.30
C ASP A 178 -3.85 -21.90 3.10
N VAL A 179 -2.68 -21.74 2.49
CA VAL A 179 -1.73 -22.84 2.24
C VAL A 179 -0.42 -22.59 2.97
N LYS A 180 -0.34 -23.07 4.22
CA LYS A 180 0.83 -22.87 5.09
C LYS A 180 2.14 -23.42 4.51
N ALA A 181 2.10 -24.55 3.79
CA ALA A 181 3.29 -25.22 3.25
C ALA A 181 4.00 -24.37 2.18
N ASP A 182 3.25 -23.54 1.48
CA ASP A 182 3.73 -22.71 0.39
C ASP A 182 4.15 -21.30 0.81
N CYS A 183 3.99 -20.95 2.08
CA CYS A 183 4.37 -19.64 2.60
C CYS A 183 5.84 -19.57 2.99
N GLY A 184 6.55 -18.53 2.53
CA GLY A 184 7.87 -18.12 3.01
C GLY A 184 7.78 -17.22 4.27
N PHE A 185 6.65 -16.52 4.45
CA PHE A 185 6.38 -15.65 5.60
C PHE A 185 4.89 -15.63 5.95
N TYR A 186 4.54 -15.07 7.11
CA TYR A 186 3.16 -14.91 7.57
C TYR A 186 2.87 -13.48 7.93
N PHE A 187 1.64 -13.06 7.63
CA PHE A 187 1.11 -11.80 8.13
C PHE A 187 0.70 -11.96 9.60
N PRO A 188 1.29 -11.21 10.54
CA PRO A 188 0.79 -11.13 11.89
C PRO A 188 -0.51 -10.30 11.96
N ALA A 189 -1.18 -10.32 13.11
CA ALA A 189 -2.14 -9.26 13.43
C ALA A 189 -1.34 -8.01 13.83
N ILE A 190 -1.66 -6.86 13.24
CA ILE A 190 -0.86 -5.62 13.36
C ILE A 190 -1.69 -4.55 14.06
N ILE A 191 -1.07 -3.84 15.00
CA ILE A 191 -1.51 -2.56 15.54
C ILE A 191 -0.48 -1.54 15.08
N LYS A 192 -0.92 -0.48 14.42
CA LYS A 192 -0.07 0.61 13.95
C LYS A 192 -0.55 1.92 14.54
N ASP A 193 0.39 2.66 15.11
CA ASP A 193 0.20 4.02 15.59
C ASP A 193 1.41 4.82 15.12
N LYS A 194 1.28 5.47 13.96
CA LYS A 194 2.37 6.13 13.23
C LYS A 194 3.56 5.19 13.02
N GLU A 195 4.74 5.51 13.59
CA GLU A 195 5.95 4.69 13.53
C GLU A 195 5.97 3.52 14.52
N VAL A 196 5.05 3.49 15.49
CA VAL A 196 4.96 2.39 16.44
C VAL A 196 4.12 1.27 15.85
N VAL A 197 4.74 0.10 15.72
CA VAL A 197 4.10 -1.10 15.21
C VAL A 197 4.19 -2.23 16.23
N ILE A 198 3.04 -2.81 16.58
CA ILE A 198 2.94 -3.99 17.43
C ILE A 198 2.41 -5.13 16.56
N SER A 199 3.14 -6.23 16.50
CA SER A 199 2.74 -7.41 15.74
C SER A 199 2.48 -8.60 16.63
N VAL A 200 1.36 -9.31 16.41
CA VAL A 200 0.95 -10.49 17.16
C VAL A 200 0.90 -11.69 16.24
N SER A 201 1.73 -12.70 16.51
CA SER A 201 1.75 -13.94 15.74
C SER A 201 1.59 -15.15 16.66
N THR A 202 0.76 -16.09 16.22
CA THR A 202 0.60 -17.41 16.87
C THR A 202 1.33 -18.52 16.11
N GLY A 203 2.30 -18.16 15.25
CA GLY A 203 3.01 -19.11 14.39
C GLY A 203 2.09 -19.82 13.38
N GLY A 204 1.00 -19.17 12.98
CA GLY A 204 -0.01 -19.74 12.10
C GLY A 204 -0.91 -20.79 12.76
N GLN A 205 -0.92 -20.88 14.12
CA GLN A 205 -1.76 -21.85 14.86
C GLN A 205 -3.22 -21.36 14.95
N SER A 206 -3.44 -20.06 15.19
CA SER A 206 -4.78 -19.52 15.36
C SER A 206 -4.85 -18.04 15.01
N PRO A 207 -5.34 -17.68 13.81
CA PRO A 207 -5.61 -16.29 13.46
C PRO A 207 -6.62 -15.62 14.41
N VAL A 208 -7.62 -16.38 14.89
CA VAL A 208 -8.61 -15.89 15.85
C VAL A 208 -7.96 -15.50 17.18
N LEU A 209 -7.03 -16.29 17.69
CA LEU A 209 -6.31 -15.97 18.92
C LEU A 209 -5.42 -14.75 18.73
N ALA A 210 -4.70 -14.65 17.60
CA ALA A 210 -3.89 -13.47 17.28
C ALA A 210 -4.74 -12.20 17.24
N GLY A 211 -5.91 -12.25 16.59
CA GLY A 211 -6.86 -11.14 16.56
C GLY A 211 -7.46 -10.79 17.92
N THR A 212 -7.69 -11.78 18.79
CA THR A 212 -8.17 -11.54 20.14
C THR A 212 -7.10 -10.87 21.02
N ILE A 213 -5.84 -11.32 20.92
CA ILE A 213 -4.71 -10.70 21.63
C ILE A 213 -4.51 -9.27 21.11
N LYS A 214 -4.58 -9.04 19.79
CA LYS A 214 -4.52 -7.71 19.20
C LYS A 214 -5.55 -6.77 19.84
N ARG A 215 -6.84 -7.12 19.81
CA ARG A 215 -7.92 -6.30 20.40
C ARG A 215 -7.72 -6.04 21.89
N ASN A 216 -7.23 -7.04 22.62
CA ASN A 216 -6.93 -6.87 24.05
C ASN A 216 -5.80 -5.85 24.27
N ILE A 217 -4.74 -5.89 23.45
CA ILE A 217 -3.67 -4.88 23.52
C ILE A 217 -4.24 -3.50 23.16
N GLU A 218 -4.96 -3.38 22.05
CA GLU A 218 -5.58 -2.10 21.61
C GLU A 218 -6.46 -1.48 22.70
N SER A 219 -7.24 -2.27 23.43
CA SER A 219 -8.11 -1.77 24.50
C SER A 219 -7.36 -1.24 25.73
N HIS A 220 -6.06 -1.51 25.84
CA HIS A 220 -5.18 -1.04 26.92
C HIS A 220 -4.20 0.04 26.46
N LEU A 221 -4.22 0.41 25.19
CA LEU A 221 -3.46 1.55 24.67
C LEU A 221 -4.30 2.82 24.89
N ASP A 222 -4.06 3.47 26.02
CA ASP A 222 -4.81 4.65 26.47
C ASP A 222 -4.27 5.98 25.90
N ARG A 223 -3.21 5.92 25.11
CA ARG A 223 -2.51 7.08 24.56
C ARG A 223 -1.87 6.75 23.20
N SER A 224 -1.53 7.79 22.43
CA SER A 224 -0.74 7.65 21.22
C SER A 224 0.74 7.49 21.57
N TYR A 225 1.24 6.26 21.43
CA TYR A 225 2.67 5.98 21.51
C TYR A 225 3.42 6.45 20.26
N GLY A 226 2.72 6.59 19.12
CA GLY A 226 3.25 7.18 17.91
C GLY A 226 3.65 8.63 18.08
N ASP A 227 2.84 9.45 18.76
CA ASP A 227 3.17 10.84 19.08
C ASP A 227 4.40 10.95 19.99
N ILE A 228 4.50 10.06 20.97
CA ILE A 228 5.67 9.97 21.85
C ILE A 228 6.93 9.59 21.08
N ALA A 229 6.83 8.60 20.19
CA ALA A 229 7.95 8.14 19.36
C ALA A 229 8.45 9.24 18.41
N GLU A 230 7.54 9.98 17.77
CA GLU A 230 7.84 11.11 16.90
C GLU A 230 8.60 12.22 17.66
N ARG A 231 8.07 12.63 18.81
CA ARG A 231 8.70 13.62 19.68
C ARG A 231 10.06 13.17 20.21
N MET A 232 10.22 11.89 20.52
CA MET A 232 11.51 11.32 20.90
C MET A 232 12.50 11.33 19.75
N GLY A 233 12.04 11.14 18.50
CA GLY A 233 12.85 11.25 17.29
C GLY A 233 13.41 12.66 17.09
N GLU A 234 12.57 13.69 17.23
CA GLU A 234 12.98 15.10 17.14
C GLU A 234 14.05 15.50 18.16
N LEU A 235 13.88 15.02 19.39
CA LEU A 235 14.80 15.34 20.49
C LEU A 235 16.09 14.52 20.46
N ARG A 236 16.12 13.42 19.71
CA ARG A 236 17.28 12.52 19.66
C ARG A 236 18.56 13.21 19.21
N GLU A 237 18.48 14.02 18.16
CA GLU A 237 19.66 14.71 17.62
C GLU A 237 20.14 15.82 18.55
N GLN A 238 19.23 16.50 19.24
CA GLN A 238 19.56 17.50 20.24
C GLN A 238 20.31 16.88 21.44
N ILE A 239 19.81 15.77 21.97
CA ILE A 239 20.46 15.04 23.08
C ILE A 239 21.84 14.54 22.69
N LYS A 240 21.99 14.00 21.46
CA LYS A 240 23.28 13.54 20.96
C LYS A 240 24.28 14.67 20.82
N ALA A 241 23.84 15.87 20.45
CA ALA A 241 24.72 17.05 20.31
C ALA A 241 25.14 17.68 21.64
N GLN A 242 24.31 17.54 22.71
CA GLN A 242 24.54 18.19 24.00
C GLN A 242 25.19 17.28 25.04
N ILE A 243 25.15 15.97 24.87
CA ILE A 243 25.61 14.99 25.86
C ILE A 243 26.63 14.04 25.20
N ASP A 244 27.87 14.08 25.64
CA ASP A 244 28.97 13.28 25.05
C ASP A 244 29.02 11.83 25.54
N GLY A 245 28.54 11.53 26.76
CA GLY A 245 28.61 10.20 27.35
C GLY A 245 27.44 9.29 26.90
N GLU A 246 27.71 8.01 26.61
CA GLU A 246 26.66 7.03 26.23
C GLU A 246 25.71 6.77 27.39
N GLU A 247 26.22 6.57 28.60
CA GLU A 247 25.41 6.32 29.81
C GLU A 247 24.57 7.52 30.19
N GLU A 248 25.13 8.73 30.07
CA GLU A 248 24.42 10.00 30.32
C GLU A 248 23.29 10.21 29.30
N ARG A 249 23.54 9.95 28.01
CA ARG A 249 22.51 9.98 26.96
C ARG A 249 21.39 8.99 27.24
N LYS A 250 21.72 7.77 27.64
CA LYS A 250 20.73 6.75 28.00
C LYS A 250 19.83 7.19 29.15
N LYS A 251 20.41 7.78 30.20
CA LYS A 251 19.64 8.33 31.32
C LYS A 251 18.75 9.49 30.89
N ALA A 252 19.25 10.39 30.06
CA ALA A 252 18.45 11.49 29.51
C ALA A 252 17.25 10.98 28.69
N PHE A 253 17.43 10.00 27.81
CA PHE A 253 16.33 9.39 27.07
C PHE A 253 15.32 8.71 27.99
N GLN A 254 15.77 7.97 29.02
CA GLN A 254 14.86 7.33 29.98
C GLN A 254 14.03 8.33 30.79
N GLN A 255 14.63 9.45 31.19
CA GLN A 255 13.91 10.51 31.89
C GLN A 255 12.88 11.17 30.99
N MET A 256 13.24 11.44 29.73
CA MET A 256 12.34 12.06 28.76
C MET A 256 11.13 11.17 28.45
N VAL A 257 11.34 9.88 28.20
CA VAL A 257 10.24 8.92 28.00
C VAL A 257 9.30 8.94 29.20
N ARG A 258 9.81 8.93 30.43
CA ARG A 258 8.98 9.02 31.64
C ARG A 258 8.17 10.31 31.67
N SER A 259 8.81 11.46 31.44
CA SER A 259 8.12 12.75 31.40
C SER A 259 6.99 12.77 30.38
N LEU A 260 7.25 12.30 29.15
CA LEU A 260 6.23 12.24 28.09
C LEU A 260 5.09 11.27 28.40
N LEU A 261 5.38 10.17 29.12
CA LEU A 261 4.34 9.24 29.60
C LEU A 261 3.51 9.80 30.74
N ASP A 262 4.06 10.70 31.58
CA ASP A 262 3.37 11.32 32.71
C ASP A 262 2.56 12.56 32.28
N GLU A 263 2.90 13.21 31.16
CA GLU A 263 2.20 14.39 30.61
C GLU A 263 0.91 14.02 29.83
N CYS A 264 0.76 12.78 29.42
CA CYS A 264 -0.42 12.24 28.74
C CYS A 264 -1.32 11.50 29.72
#